data_caa8ed04177fe38bd799c3823691d2dc
#
_entry.id   caa8ed04177fe38bd799c3823691d2dc
#
_cell.length_a   1.000
_cell.length_b   1.000
_cell.length_c   1.000
_cell.angle_alpha   90.00
_cell.angle_beta   90.00
_cell.angle_gamma   90.00
#
_symmetry.space_group_name_H-M   'P 1'
#
loop_
_entity.id
_entity.type
_entity.pdbx_description
1 polymer ?
#
loop_
_entity_poly.entity_id
_entity_poly.type
_entity_poly.pdbx_seq_one_letter_code
_entity_poly.pdbx_strand_id
1 'polypeptide(L)'
;MAGKIGVYFDQQNIGGGLDVEALAAQTAEKWGDLTAVVKVVPVLALALDEIKADIEAQGLDGVLLCGASPRVDGELYRLPVLIEHVNLREQCVQAYKNPDKSPVDTAKGAPELLQLMARDYVNMGVVKLQKSEAPEAASVQGVQRILVIGGGWTGLTAALEAAATGYEVVLVEKSDKLGGAANNIPMASPLASPWENKQPTTLVAKVS
;
A
#
# COMPACT_ATOMS: atom_id res chain seq x y z
N MET A 1 -3.33 -21.65 -2.84
CA MET A 1 -3.42 -21.63 -1.35
C MET A 1 -2.02 -21.67 -0.78
N ALA A 2 -1.70 -20.79 0.17
CA ALA A 2 -0.38 -20.80 0.82
C ALA A 2 -0.21 -22.08 1.64
N GLY A 3 0.87 -22.81 1.40
CA GLY A 3 1.20 -24.08 2.07
C GLY A 3 2.03 -23.86 3.34
N LYS A 4 3.09 -23.03 3.25
CA LYS A 4 3.96 -22.68 4.39
C LYS A 4 3.95 -21.18 4.62
N ILE A 5 3.68 -20.75 5.83
CA ILE A 5 3.53 -19.36 6.22
C ILE A 5 4.62 -18.94 7.20
N GLY A 6 5.19 -17.75 6.99
CA GLY A 6 5.97 -17.03 7.99
C GLY A 6 5.12 -15.98 8.69
N VAL A 7 5.20 -15.87 10.01
CA VAL A 7 4.50 -14.85 10.80
C VAL A 7 5.51 -13.98 11.53
N TYR A 8 5.43 -12.68 11.33
CA TYR A 8 6.36 -11.71 11.90
C TYR A 8 5.62 -10.61 12.65
N PHE A 9 6.02 -10.40 13.89
CA PHE A 9 5.43 -9.39 14.78
C PHE A 9 6.36 -8.21 14.94
N ASP A 10 5.86 -6.99 14.75
CA ASP A 10 6.59 -5.74 14.95
C ASP A 10 6.46 -5.29 16.41
N GLN A 11 7.52 -5.48 17.19
CA GLN A 11 7.47 -5.18 18.63
C GLN A 11 7.31 -3.69 18.93
N GLN A 12 8.02 -2.82 18.20
CA GLN A 12 8.01 -1.37 18.46
C GLN A 12 6.78 -0.68 17.90
N ASN A 13 6.38 -1.04 16.68
CA ASN A 13 5.27 -0.37 16.01
C ASN A 13 3.88 -0.84 16.46
N ILE A 14 3.75 -2.02 17.04
CA ILE A 14 2.49 -2.43 17.70
C ILE A 14 2.17 -1.50 18.87
N GLY A 15 3.20 -1.05 19.58
CA GLY A 15 3.05 -0.17 20.74
C GLY A 15 2.82 -0.93 22.03
N GLY A 16 2.88 -0.20 23.16
CA GLY A 16 2.65 -0.78 24.49
C GLY A 16 1.21 -1.25 24.66
N GLY A 17 1.01 -2.28 25.47
CA GLY A 17 -0.30 -2.79 25.83
C GLY A 17 -0.63 -4.20 25.31
N LEU A 18 0.23 -4.79 24.46
CA LEU A 18 0.18 -6.19 24.07
C LEU A 18 1.43 -6.94 24.54
N ASP A 19 1.26 -8.18 24.99
CA ASP A 19 2.34 -9.13 25.15
C ASP A 19 2.56 -9.81 23.79
N VAL A 20 3.49 -9.25 23.01
CA VAL A 20 3.77 -9.68 21.63
C VAL A 20 4.46 -11.05 21.62
N GLU A 21 5.31 -11.35 22.60
CA GLU A 21 5.98 -12.63 22.74
C GLU A 21 4.98 -13.76 23.05
N ALA A 22 4.06 -13.52 23.98
CA ALA A 22 3.00 -14.47 24.27
C ALA A 22 2.09 -14.69 23.04
N LEU A 23 1.82 -13.66 22.26
CA LEU A 23 1.02 -13.75 21.05
C LEU A 23 1.72 -14.58 19.97
N ALA A 24 3.02 -14.39 19.80
CA ALA A 24 3.85 -15.19 18.88
C ALA A 24 3.89 -16.67 19.32
N ALA A 25 4.10 -16.94 20.60
CA ALA A 25 4.11 -18.29 21.13
C ALA A 25 2.77 -19.02 20.93
N GLN A 26 1.64 -18.34 21.21
CA GLN A 26 0.29 -18.88 20.98
C GLN A 26 0.02 -19.14 19.50
N THR A 27 0.55 -18.27 18.62
CA THR A 27 0.42 -18.44 17.17
C THR A 27 1.20 -19.67 16.69
N ALA A 28 2.42 -19.85 17.16
CA ALA A 28 3.25 -21.02 16.85
C ALA A 28 2.62 -22.32 17.37
N GLU A 29 2.06 -22.31 18.59
CA GLU A 29 1.38 -23.48 19.17
C GLU A 29 0.13 -23.87 18.35
N LYS A 30 -0.70 -22.89 18.02
CA LYS A 30 -1.99 -23.14 17.34
C LYS A 30 -1.82 -23.52 15.87
N TRP A 31 -0.89 -22.89 15.18
CA TRP A 31 -0.71 -23.00 13.74
C TRP A 31 0.60 -23.68 13.30
N GLY A 32 1.24 -24.43 14.21
CA GLY A 32 2.54 -25.04 13.98
C GLY A 32 2.63 -25.91 12.73
N ASP A 33 1.54 -26.56 12.34
CA ASP A 33 1.50 -27.37 11.09
C ASP A 33 1.55 -26.49 9.82
N LEU A 34 1.18 -25.23 9.91
CA LEU A 34 1.08 -24.29 8.80
C LEU A 34 2.20 -23.22 8.82
N THR A 35 2.62 -22.82 10.02
CA THR A 35 3.63 -21.77 10.22
C THR A 35 5.02 -22.36 10.34
N ALA A 36 5.85 -22.20 9.30
CA ALA A 36 7.24 -22.66 9.33
C ALA A 36 8.15 -21.73 10.16
N VAL A 37 7.76 -20.45 10.26
CA VAL A 37 8.49 -19.41 11.01
C VAL A 37 7.49 -18.56 11.77
N VAL A 38 7.75 -18.33 13.07
CA VAL A 38 7.04 -17.30 13.86
C VAL A 38 8.11 -16.52 14.62
N LYS A 39 8.23 -15.22 14.35
CA LYS A 39 9.25 -14.36 14.95
C LYS A 39 8.68 -13.04 15.45
N VAL A 40 9.27 -12.55 16.54
CA VAL A 40 9.11 -11.16 16.97
C VAL A 40 10.36 -10.39 16.54
N VAL A 41 10.17 -9.33 15.79
CA VAL A 41 11.27 -8.48 15.32
C VAL A 41 11.13 -7.06 15.91
N PRO A 42 12.22 -6.36 16.16
CA PRO A 42 12.14 -5.01 16.72
C PRO A 42 11.32 -4.06 15.86
N VAL A 43 11.58 -4.04 14.56
CA VAL A 43 10.86 -3.24 13.54
C VAL A 43 10.79 -4.03 12.25
N LEU A 44 9.59 -4.26 11.73
CA LEU A 44 9.37 -5.04 10.50
C LEU A 44 10.11 -4.45 9.29
N ALA A 45 10.09 -3.14 9.11
CA ALA A 45 10.76 -2.47 7.99
C ALA A 45 12.28 -2.67 7.99
N LEU A 46 12.89 -2.87 9.15
CA LEU A 46 14.33 -3.15 9.29
C LEU A 46 14.66 -4.65 9.19
N ALA A 47 13.67 -5.52 9.31
CA ALA A 47 13.83 -6.97 9.25
C ALA A 47 13.62 -7.57 7.85
N LEU A 48 13.49 -6.74 6.81
CA LEU A 48 13.15 -7.19 5.45
C LEU A 48 14.15 -8.21 4.88
N ASP A 49 15.43 -8.02 5.13
CA ASP A 49 16.45 -8.96 4.62
C ASP A 49 16.42 -10.29 5.37
N GLU A 50 16.10 -10.28 6.67
CA GLU A 50 15.86 -11.49 7.45
C GLU A 50 14.62 -12.23 6.94
N ILE A 51 13.52 -11.51 6.68
CA ILE A 51 12.30 -12.10 6.15
C ILE A 51 12.55 -12.74 4.77
N LYS A 52 13.30 -12.08 3.88
CA LYS A 52 13.69 -12.66 2.59
C LYS A 52 14.53 -13.92 2.75
N ALA A 53 15.49 -13.92 3.67
CA ALA A 53 16.30 -15.09 3.94
C ALA A 53 15.44 -16.27 4.47
N ASP A 54 14.48 -16.01 5.34
CA ASP A 54 13.54 -17.02 5.82
C ASP A 54 12.64 -17.56 4.70
N ILE A 55 12.17 -16.71 3.79
CA ILE A 55 11.38 -17.11 2.61
C ILE A 55 12.15 -18.15 1.80
N GLU A 56 13.40 -17.85 1.50
CA GLU A 56 14.26 -18.76 0.71
C GLU A 56 14.61 -20.03 1.47
N ALA A 57 15.03 -19.90 2.74
CA ALA A 57 15.52 -21.03 3.54
C ALA A 57 14.40 -22.03 3.90
N GLN A 58 13.19 -21.55 4.16
CA GLN A 58 12.06 -22.37 4.59
C GLN A 58 11.08 -22.70 3.46
N GLY A 59 11.22 -22.03 2.29
CA GLY A 59 10.31 -22.18 1.16
C GLY A 59 8.90 -21.70 1.54
N LEU A 60 8.80 -20.44 2.02
CA LEU A 60 7.51 -19.87 2.41
C LEU A 60 6.69 -19.49 1.19
N ASP A 61 5.40 -19.81 1.21
CA ASP A 61 4.42 -19.43 0.17
C ASP A 61 3.72 -18.10 0.51
N GLY A 62 3.77 -17.72 1.78
CA GLY A 62 3.15 -16.51 2.25
C GLY A 62 3.75 -15.97 3.55
N VAL A 63 3.58 -14.68 3.77
CA VAL A 63 4.09 -13.97 4.94
C VAL A 63 2.96 -13.14 5.56
N LEU A 64 2.75 -13.32 6.87
CA LEU A 64 1.85 -12.53 7.69
C LEU A 64 2.66 -11.50 8.47
N LEU A 65 2.41 -10.22 8.23
CA LEU A 65 3.06 -9.10 8.89
C LEU A 65 2.11 -8.48 9.91
N CYS A 66 2.44 -8.63 11.18
CA CYS A 66 1.62 -8.17 12.30
C CYS A 66 2.25 -6.91 12.91
N GLY A 67 1.64 -5.74 12.67
CA GLY A 67 2.23 -4.47 13.09
C GLY A 67 1.28 -3.29 12.96
N ALA A 68 1.77 -2.21 12.38
CA ALA A 68 1.00 -1.02 12.04
C ALA A 68 0.14 -1.24 10.78
N SER A 69 -0.68 -0.25 10.44
CA SER A 69 -1.47 -0.26 9.21
C SER A 69 -0.57 -0.31 7.96
N PRO A 70 -0.90 -1.15 6.96
CA PRO A 70 -0.17 -1.19 5.69
C PRO A 70 -0.20 0.14 4.91
N ARG A 71 -1.04 1.09 5.33
CA ARG A 71 -1.06 2.45 4.77
C ARG A 71 0.16 3.29 5.16
N VAL A 72 0.87 2.90 6.22
CA VAL A 72 2.06 3.63 6.70
C VAL A 72 3.28 3.26 5.88
N ASP A 73 3.52 1.96 5.69
CA ASP A 73 4.76 1.43 5.13
C ASP A 73 4.57 0.20 4.21
N GLY A 74 3.34 -0.11 3.85
CA GLY A 74 3.02 -1.30 3.06
C GLY A 74 3.76 -1.40 1.72
N GLU A 75 4.15 -0.26 1.13
CA GLU A 75 4.94 -0.22 -0.11
C GLU A 75 6.38 -0.73 0.06
N LEU A 76 6.90 -0.75 1.29
CA LEU A 76 8.23 -1.27 1.57
C LEU A 76 8.31 -2.79 1.45
N TYR A 77 7.18 -3.48 1.72
CA TYR A 77 7.13 -4.94 1.77
C TYR A 77 6.87 -5.55 0.39
N ARG A 78 7.83 -5.39 -0.52
CA ARG A 78 7.79 -6.05 -1.83
C ARG A 78 8.52 -7.38 -1.74
N LEU A 79 7.78 -8.43 -1.36
CA LEU A 79 8.30 -9.79 -1.23
C LEU A 79 7.79 -10.68 -2.37
N PRO A 80 8.52 -11.72 -2.76
CA PRO A 80 8.15 -12.60 -3.89
C PRO A 80 7.09 -13.65 -3.53
N VAL A 81 6.35 -13.46 -2.43
CA VAL A 81 5.33 -14.37 -1.89
C VAL A 81 4.06 -13.60 -1.56
N LEU A 82 2.98 -14.30 -1.26
CA LEU A 82 1.76 -13.68 -0.76
C LEU A 82 2.01 -12.94 0.55
N ILE A 83 1.47 -11.74 0.68
CA ILE A 83 1.60 -10.93 1.89
C ILE A 83 0.21 -10.60 2.41
N GLU A 84 0.02 -10.81 3.70
CA GLU A 84 -1.13 -10.30 4.44
C GLU A 84 -0.65 -9.45 5.61
N HIS A 85 -1.34 -8.36 5.87
CA HIS A 85 -1.06 -7.46 6.99
C HIS A 85 -2.13 -7.56 8.05
N VAL A 86 -1.71 -7.73 9.29
CA VAL A 86 -2.57 -7.65 10.47
C VAL A 86 -2.26 -6.38 11.24
N ASN A 87 -3.19 -5.44 11.19
CA ASN A 87 -3.04 -4.15 11.86
C ASN A 87 -3.39 -4.28 13.34
N LEU A 88 -2.39 -4.62 14.16
CA LEU A 88 -2.56 -4.73 15.61
C LEU A 88 -2.49 -3.37 16.31
N ARG A 89 -1.73 -2.42 15.77
CA ARG A 89 -1.57 -1.10 16.38
C ARG A 89 -2.87 -0.30 16.40
N GLU A 90 -3.42 0.00 15.24
CA GLU A 90 -4.58 0.89 15.13
C GLU A 90 -5.88 0.15 15.42
N GLN A 91 -6.02 -1.10 14.96
CA GLN A 91 -7.27 -1.86 15.12
C GLN A 91 -7.42 -2.56 16.47
N CYS A 92 -6.30 -2.84 17.15
CA CYS A 92 -6.34 -3.44 18.49
C CYS A 92 -5.93 -2.43 19.56
N VAL A 93 -4.64 -2.07 19.62
CA VAL A 93 -4.09 -1.28 20.75
C VAL A 93 -4.74 0.10 20.85
N GLN A 94 -4.81 0.84 19.74
CA GLN A 94 -5.37 2.20 19.77
C GLN A 94 -6.92 2.23 19.81
N ALA A 95 -7.55 1.19 19.26
CA ALA A 95 -9.02 1.10 19.27
C ALA A 95 -9.58 0.57 20.60
N TYR A 96 -8.77 -0.17 21.37
CA TYR A 96 -9.22 -0.77 22.63
C TYR A 96 -9.50 0.28 23.69
N LYS A 97 -10.60 0.07 24.40
CA LYS A 97 -10.98 0.84 25.60
C LYS A 97 -11.37 -0.15 26.69
N ASN A 98 -10.88 0.09 27.90
CA ASN A 98 -11.35 -0.68 29.05
C ASN A 98 -12.88 -0.58 29.19
N PRO A 99 -13.55 -1.62 29.67
CA PRO A 99 -15.01 -1.63 29.87
C PRO A 99 -15.52 -0.46 30.73
N ASP A 100 -14.71 -0.02 31.68
CA ASP A 100 -14.99 1.13 32.56
C ASP A 100 -14.57 2.48 31.96
N LYS A 101 -14.11 2.48 30.69
CA LYS A 101 -13.58 3.64 29.97
C LYS A 101 -12.31 4.27 30.56
N SER A 102 -11.66 3.61 31.51
CA SER A 102 -10.36 4.03 32.02
C SER A 102 -9.28 3.89 30.94
N PRO A 103 -8.18 4.67 30.98
CA PRO A 103 -7.02 4.46 30.13
C PRO A 103 -6.42 3.07 30.34
N VAL A 104 -5.85 2.49 29.28
CA VAL A 104 -5.09 1.25 29.38
C VAL A 104 -3.80 1.54 30.14
N ASP A 105 -3.61 0.89 31.28
CA ASP A 105 -2.39 0.99 32.06
C ASP A 105 -1.40 -0.09 31.57
N THR A 106 -0.54 0.31 30.66
CA THR A 106 0.47 -0.60 30.06
C THR A 106 1.50 -1.10 31.07
N ALA A 107 1.64 -0.43 32.24
CA ALA A 107 2.54 -0.88 33.30
C ALA A 107 2.02 -2.15 34.03
N LYS A 108 0.70 -2.41 33.94
CA LYS A 108 0.08 -3.62 34.51
C LYS A 108 0.06 -4.81 33.56
N GLY A 109 0.68 -4.69 32.42
CA GLY A 109 0.65 -5.70 31.36
C GLY A 109 -0.55 -5.55 30.41
N ALA A 110 -0.65 -6.47 29.46
CA ALA A 110 -1.72 -6.47 28.46
C ALA A 110 -3.07 -6.82 29.11
N PRO A 111 -4.12 -6.00 28.91
CA PRO A 111 -5.47 -6.41 29.29
C PRO A 111 -5.86 -7.72 28.59
N GLU A 112 -6.44 -8.66 29.32
CA GLU A 112 -6.81 -9.98 28.78
C GLU A 112 -7.68 -9.89 27.53
N LEU A 113 -8.68 -8.99 27.54
CA LEU A 113 -9.56 -8.79 26.39
C LEU A 113 -8.83 -8.19 25.19
N LEU A 114 -7.84 -7.32 25.40
CA LEU A 114 -7.02 -6.77 24.31
C LEU A 114 -6.13 -7.87 23.70
N GLN A 115 -5.53 -8.68 24.56
CA GLN A 115 -4.71 -9.82 24.13
C GLN A 115 -5.53 -10.84 23.33
N LEU A 116 -6.75 -11.14 23.81
CA LEU A 116 -7.71 -12.00 23.11
C LEU A 116 -8.08 -11.44 21.73
N MET A 117 -8.41 -10.15 21.67
CA MET A 117 -8.73 -9.46 20.42
C MET A 117 -7.57 -9.53 19.43
N ALA A 118 -6.35 -9.23 19.86
CA ALA A 118 -5.17 -9.30 19.02
C ALA A 118 -4.93 -10.72 18.47
N ARG A 119 -5.09 -11.74 19.32
CA ARG A 119 -5.00 -13.15 18.91
C ARG A 119 -6.04 -13.50 17.84
N ASP A 120 -7.26 -13.01 17.96
CA ASP A 120 -8.30 -13.27 16.97
C ASP A 120 -7.99 -12.60 15.63
N TYR A 121 -7.45 -11.37 15.64
CA TYR A 121 -6.97 -10.71 14.41
C TYR A 121 -5.84 -11.49 13.73
N VAL A 122 -4.87 -12.00 14.50
CA VAL A 122 -3.81 -12.84 13.95
C VAL A 122 -4.37 -14.12 13.35
N ASN A 123 -5.29 -14.81 14.05
CA ASN A 123 -5.95 -16.00 13.55
C ASN A 123 -6.69 -15.74 12.23
N MET A 124 -7.42 -14.62 12.14
CA MET A 124 -8.09 -14.21 10.89
C MET A 124 -7.07 -13.97 9.76
N GLY A 125 -5.95 -13.33 10.06
CA GLY A 125 -4.87 -13.10 9.11
C GLY A 125 -4.26 -14.40 8.57
N VAL A 126 -3.96 -15.36 9.45
CA VAL A 126 -3.46 -16.68 9.05
C VAL A 126 -4.44 -17.38 8.13
N VAL A 127 -5.72 -17.45 8.52
CA VAL A 127 -6.77 -18.10 7.70
C VAL A 127 -6.97 -17.39 6.36
N LYS A 128 -6.93 -16.06 6.36
CA LYS A 128 -7.04 -15.27 5.12
C LYS A 128 -5.87 -15.58 4.19
N LEU A 129 -4.64 -15.53 4.69
CA LEU A 129 -3.45 -15.83 3.89
C LEU A 129 -3.46 -17.26 3.35
N GLN A 130 -3.84 -18.23 4.17
CA GLN A 130 -3.97 -19.64 3.76
C GLN A 130 -4.94 -19.81 2.58
N LYS A 131 -6.05 -19.06 2.57
CA LYS A 131 -7.09 -19.12 1.53
C LYS A 131 -6.84 -18.20 0.35
N SER A 132 -5.84 -17.33 0.43
CA SER A 132 -5.50 -16.41 -0.64
C SER A 132 -4.75 -17.13 -1.76
N GLU A 133 -4.97 -16.67 -2.97
CA GLU A 133 -4.24 -17.11 -4.17
C GLU A 133 -3.58 -15.91 -4.80
N ALA A 134 -2.40 -16.10 -5.37
CA ALA A 134 -1.75 -15.04 -6.11
C ALA A 134 -2.62 -14.65 -7.32
N PRO A 135 -2.90 -13.36 -7.53
CA PRO A 135 -3.66 -12.94 -8.69
C PRO A 135 -2.88 -13.29 -9.96
N GLU A 136 -3.56 -13.86 -10.93
CA GLU A 136 -2.98 -14.06 -12.27
C GLU A 136 -2.73 -12.70 -12.90
N ALA A 137 -1.51 -12.50 -13.39
CA ALA A 137 -1.17 -11.28 -14.10
C ALA A 137 -1.92 -11.24 -15.44
N ALA A 138 -2.88 -10.33 -15.55
CA ALA A 138 -3.52 -10.05 -16.83
C ALA A 138 -2.55 -9.26 -17.71
N SER A 139 -2.11 -9.86 -18.82
CA SER A 139 -1.35 -9.18 -19.84
C SER A 139 -2.31 -8.57 -20.87
N VAL A 140 -2.38 -7.26 -20.92
CA VAL A 140 -3.15 -6.53 -21.94
C VAL A 140 -2.17 -5.83 -22.87
N GLN A 141 -2.29 -6.09 -24.16
CA GLN A 141 -1.62 -5.27 -25.17
C GLN A 141 -2.29 -3.91 -25.23
N GLY A 142 -1.70 -2.94 -24.53
CA GLY A 142 -2.15 -1.56 -24.56
C GLY A 142 -1.55 -0.79 -25.73
N VAL A 143 -2.34 0.09 -26.35
CA VAL A 143 -1.82 1.10 -27.27
C VAL A 143 -1.18 2.20 -26.43
N GLN A 144 0.07 2.54 -26.71
CA GLN A 144 0.79 3.63 -26.02
C GLN A 144 0.32 5.01 -26.53
N ARG A 145 -0.99 5.25 -26.39
CA ARG A 145 -1.62 6.48 -26.83
C ARG A 145 -2.50 7.02 -25.71
N ILE A 146 -2.35 8.29 -25.40
CA ILE A 146 -3.10 9.00 -24.35
C ILE A 146 -4.11 9.93 -25.01
N LEU A 147 -5.37 9.83 -24.56
CA LEU A 147 -6.42 10.75 -24.93
C LEU A 147 -6.56 11.83 -23.85
N VAL A 148 -6.40 13.10 -24.25
CA VAL A 148 -6.65 14.26 -23.40
C VAL A 148 -7.91 14.95 -23.89
N ILE A 149 -8.91 15.09 -23.02
CA ILE A 149 -10.17 15.78 -23.34
C ILE A 149 -10.16 17.16 -22.67
N GLY A 150 -10.22 18.19 -23.52
CA GLY A 150 -10.19 19.59 -23.13
C GLY A 150 -8.82 20.23 -23.35
N GLY A 151 -8.79 21.27 -24.21
CA GLY A 151 -7.60 22.02 -24.58
C GLY A 151 -7.38 23.29 -23.73
N GLY A 152 -7.86 23.31 -22.49
CA GLY A 152 -7.53 24.36 -21.53
C GLY A 152 -6.13 24.21 -20.95
N TRP A 153 -5.77 25.04 -19.97
CA TRP A 153 -4.44 25.04 -19.34
C TRP A 153 -4.02 23.64 -18.88
N THR A 154 -4.85 22.98 -18.07
CA THR A 154 -4.56 21.65 -17.52
C THR A 154 -4.40 20.60 -18.61
N GLY A 155 -5.30 20.58 -19.59
CA GLY A 155 -5.23 19.61 -20.67
C GLY A 155 -4.01 19.80 -21.57
N LEU A 156 -3.66 21.05 -21.88
CA LEU A 156 -2.43 21.34 -22.63
C LEU A 156 -1.16 20.94 -21.87
N THR A 157 -1.10 21.22 -20.57
CA THR A 157 0.04 20.82 -19.75
C THR A 157 0.14 19.29 -19.68
N ALA A 158 -0.97 18.60 -19.42
CA ALA A 158 -0.99 17.13 -19.39
C ALA A 158 -0.57 16.50 -20.73
N ALA A 159 -1.05 17.06 -21.84
CA ALA A 159 -0.70 16.60 -23.18
C ALA A 159 0.80 16.79 -23.47
N LEU A 160 1.36 17.94 -23.10
CA LEU A 160 2.79 18.23 -23.27
C LEU A 160 3.67 17.31 -22.43
N GLU A 161 3.34 17.11 -21.18
CA GLU A 161 4.12 16.22 -20.28
C GLU A 161 4.02 14.76 -20.75
N ALA A 162 2.84 14.30 -21.15
CA ALA A 162 2.67 12.96 -21.71
C ALA A 162 3.47 12.77 -23.02
N ALA A 163 3.47 13.77 -23.91
CA ALA A 163 4.27 13.72 -25.14
C ALA A 163 5.77 13.74 -24.85
N ALA A 164 6.21 14.48 -23.82
CA ALA A 164 7.61 14.53 -23.42
C ALA A 164 8.13 13.17 -22.87
N THR A 165 7.23 12.32 -22.36
CA THR A 165 7.56 10.94 -21.93
C THR A 165 7.51 9.91 -23.06
N GLY A 166 7.22 10.34 -24.30
CA GLY A 166 7.25 9.49 -25.49
C GLY A 166 5.91 8.83 -25.87
N TYR A 167 4.81 9.20 -25.21
CA TYR A 167 3.49 8.72 -25.60
C TYR A 167 2.95 9.49 -26.82
N GLU A 168 2.21 8.79 -27.68
CA GLU A 168 1.35 9.45 -28.66
C GLU A 168 0.16 10.08 -27.93
N VAL A 169 -0.08 11.38 -28.17
CA VAL A 169 -1.15 12.11 -27.48
C VAL A 169 -2.18 12.60 -28.48
N VAL A 170 -3.44 12.29 -28.21
CA VAL A 170 -4.60 12.83 -28.93
C VAL A 170 -5.30 13.80 -27.98
N LEU A 171 -5.31 15.09 -28.34
CA LEU A 171 -6.03 16.11 -27.59
C LEU A 171 -7.31 16.48 -28.34
N VAL A 172 -8.43 16.43 -27.62
CA VAL A 172 -9.76 16.80 -28.14
C VAL A 172 -10.24 18.06 -27.43
N GLU A 173 -10.59 19.07 -28.20
CA GLU A 173 -11.17 20.32 -27.70
C GLU A 173 -12.50 20.58 -28.41
N LYS A 174 -13.51 21.04 -27.65
CA LYS A 174 -14.85 21.33 -28.19
C LYS A 174 -14.94 22.65 -28.96
N SER A 175 -14.05 23.58 -28.62
CA SER A 175 -14.00 24.93 -29.27
C SER A 175 -12.98 24.92 -30.41
N ASP A 176 -13.06 25.95 -31.25
CA ASP A 176 -12.13 26.18 -32.36
C ASP A 176 -10.74 26.68 -31.92
N LYS A 177 -10.57 26.97 -30.62
CA LYS A 177 -9.35 27.53 -30.05
C LYS A 177 -8.91 26.76 -28.83
N LEU A 178 -7.60 26.47 -28.75
CA LEU A 178 -6.95 25.93 -27.54
C LEU A 178 -6.72 27.07 -26.53
N GLY A 179 -6.49 26.72 -25.27
CA GLY A 179 -6.20 27.63 -24.18
C GLY A 179 -7.35 27.84 -23.20
N GLY A 180 -8.59 27.59 -23.60
CA GLY A 180 -9.77 27.73 -22.74
C GLY A 180 -9.83 29.10 -22.03
N ALA A 181 -10.06 29.11 -20.71
CA ALA A 181 -10.12 30.33 -19.90
C ALA A 181 -8.80 31.13 -19.89
N ALA A 182 -7.67 30.51 -20.19
CA ALA A 182 -6.38 31.20 -20.24
C ALA A 182 -6.30 32.24 -21.34
N ASN A 183 -7.10 32.11 -22.41
CA ASN A 183 -7.18 33.11 -23.49
C ASN A 183 -7.73 34.48 -23.01
N ASN A 184 -8.39 34.50 -21.87
CA ASN A 184 -8.98 35.72 -21.28
C ASN A 184 -8.08 36.31 -20.17
N ILE A 185 -6.92 35.72 -19.91
CA ILE A 185 -5.99 36.24 -18.90
C ILE A 185 -5.11 37.31 -19.55
N PRO A 186 -5.00 38.51 -18.96
CA PRO A 186 -4.13 39.56 -19.50
C PRO A 186 -2.69 39.13 -19.63
N MET A 187 -2.03 39.48 -20.71
CA MET A 187 -0.63 39.09 -21.01
C MET A 187 0.39 39.50 -19.94
N ALA A 188 0.07 40.45 -19.06
CA ALA A 188 0.91 40.84 -17.94
C ALA A 188 0.86 39.85 -16.72
N SER A 189 0.00 38.83 -16.78
CA SER A 189 -0.06 37.81 -15.73
C SER A 189 1.11 36.86 -15.86
N PRO A 190 1.81 36.51 -14.76
CA PRO A 190 2.85 35.47 -14.80
C PRO A 190 2.30 34.09 -15.20
N LEU A 191 0.99 33.96 -15.32
CA LEU A 191 0.31 32.75 -15.82
C LEU A 191 0.03 32.79 -17.33
N ALA A 192 0.37 33.87 -18.03
CA ALA A 192 -0.03 34.14 -19.42
C ALA A 192 0.86 33.44 -20.43
N SER A 193 1.36 32.36 -20.37
CA SER A 193 1.98 31.55 -21.45
C SER A 193 3.07 30.56 -21.00
N PRO A 194 2.76 29.50 -20.30
CA PRO A 194 3.77 28.45 -20.10
C PRO A 194 4.04 27.63 -21.36
N TRP A 195 3.24 27.73 -22.42
CA TRP A 195 3.37 26.91 -23.63
C TRP A 195 3.98 27.62 -24.84
N GLU A 196 4.16 28.94 -24.83
CA GLU A 196 4.78 29.64 -25.98
C GLU A 196 6.18 29.16 -26.34
N ASN A 197 6.88 28.53 -25.41
CA ASN A 197 8.25 28.04 -25.62
C ASN A 197 8.37 26.53 -25.75
N LYS A 198 7.27 25.75 -25.67
CA LYS A 198 7.29 24.28 -25.82
C LYS A 198 6.56 23.91 -27.11
N GLN A 199 7.30 23.64 -28.17
CA GLN A 199 6.72 23.04 -29.38
C GLN A 199 6.55 21.54 -29.15
N PRO A 200 5.33 20.99 -29.16
CA PRO A 200 5.14 19.56 -29.06
C PRO A 200 5.57 18.87 -30.37
N THR A 201 6.36 17.84 -30.23
CA THR A 201 6.82 17.04 -31.39
C THR A 201 5.73 16.20 -32.04
N THR A 202 4.60 16.01 -31.39
CA THR A 202 3.45 15.29 -31.98
C THR A 202 2.16 15.64 -31.24
N LEU A 203 1.49 16.68 -31.64
CA LEU A 203 0.14 17.02 -31.18
C LEU A 203 -0.82 16.88 -32.35
N VAL A 204 -1.60 15.82 -32.40
CA VAL A 204 -2.69 15.71 -33.38
C VAL A 204 -3.94 16.28 -32.72
N ALA A 205 -4.22 17.54 -32.96
CA ALA A 205 -5.48 18.14 -32.60
C ALA A 205 -6.55 17.69 -33.60
N LYS A 206 -7.50 16.89 -33.16
CA LYS A 206 -8.70 16.61 -33.94
C LYS A 206 -9.84 17.46 -33.35
N VAL A 207 -10.19 18.50 -34.05
CA VAL A 207 -11.40 19.25 -33.80
C VAL A 207 -12.54 18.52 -34.52
N SER A 208 -13.54 18.10 -33.76
CA SER A 208 -14.80 17.53 -34.29
C SER A 208 -15.91 18.55 -34.17
#